data_185cd5201011a654574e0f33f69aa139
#
_entry.id   185cd5201011a654574e0f33f69aa139
#
_cell.length_a   1.000
_cell.length_b   1.000
_cell.length_c   1.000
_cell.angle_alpha   90.00
_cell.angle_beta   90.00
_cell.angle_gamma   90.00
#
_symmetry.space_group_name_H-M   'P 1'
#
loop_
_entity.id
_entity.type
_entity.pdbx_description
1 polymer ?
#
loop_
_entity_poly.entity_id
_entity_poly.type
_entity_poly.pdbx_seq_one_letter_code
_entity_poly.pdbx_strand_id
1 'polypeptide(L)'
;MPRIEHVALWVQDLEAMTAFYAQTFGGTPGPLYRNEAKGFASRFVALDGGARLELMSTHTLAPVAHAPGAQRMGLTHLAIALGSEAAVDALTAQLRAAGHPVLDGPRRTGDGYYESVVLDPEGNRLELTA
;
A
#
# COMPACT_ATOMS: atom_id res chain seq x y z
N MET A 1 8.14 5.93 -24.00
CA MET A 1 7.45 4.67 -23.60
C MET A 1 6.42 4.97 -22.54
N PRO A 2 5.17 4.52 -22.72
CA PRO A 2 4.18 4.63 -21.65
C PRO A 2 4.64 3.86 -20.40
N ARG A 3 4.34 4.42 -19.23
CA ARG A 3 4.62 3.80 -17.93
C ARG A 3 3.56 4.25 -16.93
N ILE A 4 3.38 3.48 -15.87
CA ILE A 4 2.53 3.92 -14.76
C ILE A 4 3.30 5.01 -14.00
N GLU A 5 2.76 6.21 -13.98
CA GLU A 5 3.37 7.36 -13.29
C GLU A 5 3.00 7.33 -11.82
N HIS A 6 1.73 7.08 -11.52
CA HIS A 6 1.27 6.89 -10.14
C HIS A 6 0.02 5.99 -10.10
N VAL A 7 -0.24 5.48 -8.91
CA VAL A 7 -1.48 4.77 -8.56
C VAL A 7 -2.12 5.53 -7.41
N ALA A 8 -3.43 5.78 -7.50
CA ALA A 8 -4.14 6.56 -6.50
C ALA A 8 -5.03 5.66 -5.64
N LEU A 9 -5.06 5.95 -4.33
CA LEU A 9 -5.90 5.28 -3.35
C LEU A 9 -6.75 6.32 -2.62
N TRP A 10 -8.06 6.08 -2.54
CA TRP A 10 -8.89 6.78 -1.56
C TRP A 10 -8.62 6.21 -0.18
N VAL A 11 -8.32 7.08 0.78
CA VAL A 11 -8.03 6.71 2.16
C VAL A 11 -8.90 7.50 3.12
N GLN A 12 -9.17 6.92 4.29
CA GLN A 12 -9.95 7.60 5.33
C GLN A 12 -9.05 8.52 6.16
N ASP A 13 -7.88 8.03 6.55
CA ASP A 13 -6.91 8.79 7.35
C ASP A 13 -5.64 9.02 6.53
N LEU A 14 -5.58 10.19 5.89
CA LEU A 14 -4.49 10.55 4.99
C LEU A 14 -3.13 10.54 5.69
N GLU A 15 -3.05 11.10 6.90
CA GLU A 15 -1.77 11.20 7.61
C GLU A 15 -1.29 9.85 8.14
N ALA A 16 -2.19 9.02 8.66
CA ALA A 16 -1.83 7.68 9.12
C ALA A 16 -1.39 6.78 7.97
N MET A 17 -2.08 6.85 6.81
CA MET A 17 -1.72 6.07 5.64
C MET A 17 -0.40 6.54 5.03
N THR A 18 -0.18 7.86 4.99
CA THR A 18 1.11 8.43 4.55
C THR A 18 2.24 7.94 5.44
N ALA A 19 2.05 7.98 6.77
CA ALA A 19 3.05 7.49 7.72
C ALA A 19 3.33 5.98 7.54
N PHE A 20 2.31 5.17 7.30
CA PHE A 20 2.49 3.75 7.06
C PHE A 20 3.40 3.48 5.86
N TYR A 21 3.09 4.07 4.71
CA TYR A 21 3.88 3.83 3.50
C TYR A 21 5.28 4.42 3.59
N ALA A 22 5.43 5.58 4.24
CA ALA A 22 6.75 6.18 4.45
C ALA A 22 7.61 5.33 5.40
N GLN A 23 7.07 4.93 6.55
CA GLN A 23 7.83 4.21 7.57
C GLN A 23 8.08 2.74 7.20
N THR A 24 7.09 2.10 6.59
CA THR A 24 7.20 0.67 6.24
C THR A 24 8.14 0.44 5.05
N PHE A 25 8.06 1.28 4.03
CA PHE A 25 8.76 1.07 2.77
C PHE A 25 9.86 2.10 2.50
N GLY A 26 10.14 2.99 3.45
CA GLY A 26 11.12 4.06 3.24
C GLY A 26 10.68 5.09 2.22
N GLY A 27 9.37 5.21 1.98
CA GLY A 27 8.83 6.16 1.03
C GLY A 27 9.01 7.60 1.47
N THR A 28 9.12 8.51 0.50
CA THR A 28 9.25 9.94 0.74
C THR A 28 7.92 10.63 0.48
N PRO A 29 7.26 11.15 1.54
CA PRO A 29 6.02 11.91 1.37
C PRO A 29 6.28 13.25 0.69
N GLY A 30 5.40 13.62 -0.24
CA GLY A 30 5.37 14.95 -0.82
C GLY A 30 4.55 15.93 0.02
N PRO A 31 4.45 17.19 -0.44
CA PRO A 31 3.67 18.21 0.26
C PRO A 31 2.17 17.88 0.26
N LEU A 32 1.48 18.33 1.28
CA LEU A 32 0.01 18.23 1.34
C LEU A 32 -0.58 19.17 0.29
N TYR A 33 -1.41 18.64 -0.58
CA TYR A 33 -2.32 19.41 -1.42
C TYR A 33 -3.72 19.41 -0.79
N ARG A 34 -4.36 20.55 -0.76
CA ARG A 34 -5.70 20.69 -0.18
C ARG A 34 -6.57 21.56 -1.09
N ASN A 35 -7.78 21.07 -1.34
CA ASN A 35 -8.83 21.86 -1.98
C ASN A 35 -10.03 21.90 -1.02
N GLU A 36 -10.10 22.94 -0.22
CA GLU A 36 -11.13 23.04 0.84
C GLU A 36 -12.54 23.15 0.27
N ALA A 37 -12.71 23.79 -0.87
CA ALA A 37 -14.02 23.92 -1.51
C ALA A 37 -14.61 22.55 -1.88
N LYS A 38 -13.75 21.58 -2.25
CA LYS A 38 -14.15 20.21 -2.59
C LYS A 38 -14.03 19.24 -1.40
N GLY A 39 -13.52 19.70 -0.26
CA GLY A 39 -13.23 18.81 0.87
C GLY A 39 -12.21 17.72 0.53
N PHE A 40 -11.24 18.03 -0.32
CA PHE A 40 -10.26 17.10 -0.87
C PHE A 40 -8.87 17.41 -0.35
N ALA A 41 -8.10 16.37 -0.05
CA ALA A 41 -6.69 16.48 0.27
C ALA A 41 -5.94 15.30 -0.32
N SER A 42 -4.66 15.50 -0.64
CA SER A 42 -3.81 14.43 -1.15
C SER A 42 -2.35 14.62 -0.79
N ARG A 43 -1.63 13.50 -0.75
CA ARG A 43 -0.17 13.44 -0.70
C ARG A 43 0.33 12.38 -1.66
N PHE A 44 1.42 12.67 -2.34
CA PHE A 44 2.17 11.63 -3.03
C PHE A 44 3.20 11.01 -2.07
N VAL A 45 3.43 9.72 -2.23
CA VAL A 45 4.55 9.02 -1.59
C VAL A 45 5.38 8.41 -2.70
N ALA A 46 6.64 8.83 -2.79
CA ALA A 46 7.59 8.29 -3.75
C ALA A 46 8.35 7.12 -3.13
N LEU A 47 8.36 5.99 -3.81
CA LEU A 47 9.21 4.85 -3.47
C LEU A 47 10.52 4.94 -4.25
N ASP A 48 11.43 4.00 -3.99
CA ASP A 48 12.72 3.95 -4.70
C ASP A 48 12.50 3.40 -6.12
N GLY A 49 12.16 4.31 -7.03
CA GLY A 49 11.83 4.00 -8.42
C GLY A 49 10.38 3.54 -8.62
N GLY A 50 10.00 3.38 -9.88
CA GLY A 50 8.67 2.95 -10.26
C GLY A 50 7.58 4.02 -10.10
N ALA A 51 6.34 3.57 -10.02
CA ALA A 51 5.18 4.44 -9.87
C ALA A 51 5.11 5.01 -8.44
N ARG A 52 4.70 6.27 -8.33
CA ARG A 52 4.39 6.88 -7.03
C ARG A 52 3.01 6.41 -6.55
N LEU A 53 2.76 6.54 -5.26
CA LEU A 53 1.41 6.41 -4.70
C LEU A 53 0.84 7.81 -4.47
N GLU A 54 -0.40 8.01 -4.88
CA GLU A 54 -1.18 9.19 -4.51
C GLU A 54 -2.23 8.76 -3.50
N LEU A 55 -2.12 9.26 -2.27
CA LEU A 55 -3.10 9.01 -1.22
C LEU A 55 -4.04 10.20 -1.17
N MET A 56 -5.34 9.93 -1.30
CA MET A 56 -6.36 10.98 -1.43
C MET A 56 -7.45 10.77 -0.40
N SER A 57 -7.92 11.86 0.19
CA SER A 57 -9.06 11.83 1.10
C SER A 57 -10.13 12.84 0.67
N THR A 58 -11.38 12.48 0.92
CA THR A 58 -12.53 13.36 0.72
C THR A 58 -13.64 12.96 1.68
N HIS A 59 -14.42 13.95 2.12
CA HIS A 59 -15.60 13.67 2.95
C HIS A 59 -16.83 13.27 2.14
N THR A 60 -16.75 13.27 0.80
CA THR A 60 -17.89 12.94 -0.07
C THR A 60 -18.02 11.45 -0.36
N LEU A 61 -17.02 10.65 0.00
CA LEU A 61 -17.04 9.20 -0.17
C LEU A 61 -17.15 8.51 1.19
N ALA A 62 -18.10 7.57 1.29
CA ALA A 62 -18.19 6.71 2.45
C ALA A 62 -17.26 5.51 2.31
N PRO A 63 -16.68 5.01 3.41
CA PRO A 63 -15.93 3.76 3.38
C PRO A 63 -16.81 2.61 2.89
N VAL A 64 -16.22 1.73 2.07
CA VAL A 64 -16.89 0.49 1.64
C VAL A 64 -16.63 -0.58 2.69
N ALA A 65 -17.70 -1.06 3.31
CA ALA A 65 -17.60 -2.17 4.26
C ALA A 65 -17.32 -3.47 3.50
N HIS A 66 -16.20 -4.12 3.80
CA HIS A 66 -15.87 -5.46 3.32
C HIS A 66 -15.04 -6.19 4.38
N ALA A 67 -15.10 -7.52 4.36
CA ALA A 67 -14.28 -8.32 5.26
C ALA A 67 -12.78 -8.11 4.95
N PRO A 68 -11.91 -8.06 5.98
CA PRO A 68 -10.47 -7.96 5.74
C PRO A 68 -9.99 -9.06 4.80
N GLY A 69 -9.22 -8.68 3.78
CA GLY A 69 -8.70 -9.61 2.80
C GLY A 69 -9.68 -10.09 1.73
N ALA A 70 -10.94 -9.65 1.77
CA ALA A 70 -11.91 -9.97 0.73
C ALA A 70 -11.43 -9.46 -0.64
N GLN A 71 -11.67 -10.28 -1.65
CA GLN A 71 -11.30 -9.93 -3.02
C GLN A 71 -12.54 -9.64 -3.86
N ARG A 72 -12.37 -8.75 -4.83
CA ARG A 72 -13.41 -8.37 -5.78
C ARG A 72 -12.79 -8.18 -7.15
N MET A 73 -13.61 -8.15 -8.19
CA MET A 73 -13.14 -7.84 -9.54
C MET A 73 -12.56 -6.42 -9.58
N GLY A 74 -11.52 -6.23 -10.38
CA GLY A 74 -10.79 -4.97 -10.51
C GLY A 74 -9.40 -5.06 -9.91
N LEU A 75 -8.88 -3.94 -9.38
CA LEU A 75 -7.57 -3.93 -8.73
C LEU A 75 -7.56 -4.83 -7.51
N THR A 76 -6.57 -5.71 -7.45
CA THR A 76 -6.42 -6.72 -6.39
C THR A 76 -5.46 -6.25 -5.32
N HIS A 77 -4.24 -5.87 -5.73
CA HIS A 77 -3.16 -5.52 -4.81
C HIS A 77 -2.14 -4.60 -5.46
N LEU A 78 -1.28 -4.05 -4.64
CA LEU A 78 -0.02 -3.43 -5.07
C LEU A 78 1.10 -4.41 -4.73
N ALA A 79 1.98 -4.69 -5.68
CA ALA A 79 3.17 -5.48 -5.44
C ALA A 79 4.37 -4.55 -5.24
N ILE A 80 5.07 -4.72 -4.13
CA ILE A 80 6.20 -3.89 -3.73
C ILE A 80 7.45 -4.77 -3.68
N ALA A 81 8.40 -4.48 -4.55
CA ALA A 81 9.65 -5.20 -4.61
C ALA A 81 10.58 -4.74 -3.49
N LEU A 82 11.10 -5.68 -2.71
CA LEU A 82 12.00 -5.43 -1.59
C LEU A 82 13.45 -5.80 -1.91
N GLY A 83 13.68 -6.45 -3.05
CA GLY A 83 15.02 -6.74 -3.57
C GLY A 83 15.65 -8.02 -3.07
N SER A 84 15.08 -8.70 -2.09
CA SER A 84 15.61 -10.01 -1.64
C SER A 84 14.58 -10.78 -0.83
N GLU A 85 14.71 -12.10 -0.80
CA GLU A 85 13.88 -12.98 0.03
C GLU A 85 14.04 -12.65 1.52
N ALA A 86 15.26 -12.35 1.96
CA ALA A 86 15.53 -11.97 3.35
C ALA A 86 14.77 -10.70 3.75
N ALA A 87 14.66 -9.72 2.85
CA ALA A 87 13.88 -8.50 3.10
C ALA A 87 12.39 -8.81 3.19
N VAL A 88 11.87 -9.71 2.36
CA VAL A 88 10.46 -10.16 2.44
C VAL A 88 10.20 -10.82 3.80
N ASP A 89 11.05 -11.73 4.23
CA ASP A 89 10.93 -12.41 5.53
C ASP A 89 10.96 -11.42 6.68
N ALA A 90 11.95 -10.53 6.69
CA ALA A 90 12.14 -9.57 7.77
C ALA A 90 10.96 -8.58 7.90
N LEU A 91 10.54 -8.00 6.78
CA LEU A 91 9.44 -7.03 6.81
C LEU A 91 8.10 -7.70 7.15
N THR A 92 7.86 -8.90 6.63
CA THR A 92 6.63 -9.65 6.96
C THR A 92 6.57 -9.96 8.47
N ALA A 93 7.69 -10.39 9.07
CA ALA A 93 7.77 -10.65 10.51
C ALA A 93 7.55 -9.37 11.32
N GLN A 94 8.13 -8.25 10.88
CA GLN A 94 7.98 -6.95 11.53
C GLN A 94 6.52 -6.48 11.51
N LEU A 95 5.86 -6.58 10.37
CA LEU A 95 4.46 -6.19 10.22
C LEU A 95 3.54 -7.07 11.07
N ARG A 96 3.80 -8.38 11.09
CA ARG A 96 3.04 -9.32 11.95
C ARG A 96 3.21 -8.94 13.42
N ALA A 97 4.42 -8.66 13.86
CA ALA A 97 4.69 -8.27 15.25
C ALA A 97 4.03 -6.94 15.62
N ALA A 98 3.87 -6.04 14.66
CA ALA A 98 3.18 -4.76 14.85
C ALA A 98 1.64 -4.88 14.78
N GLY A 99 1.11 -6.07 14.55
CA GLY A 99 -0.33 -6.33 14.51
C GLY A 99 -1.00 -6.15 13.14
N HIS A 100 -0.21 -5.95 12.08
CA HIS A 100 -0.78 -5.91 10.74
C HIS A 100 -1.12 -7.32 10.25
N PRO A 101 -2.28 -7.52 9.62
CA PRO A 101 -2.67 -8.83 9.11
C PRO A 101 -1.70 -9.32 8.04
N VAL A 102 -1.24 -10.55 8.19
CA VAL A 102 -0.49 -11.28 7.18
C VAL A 102 -1.41 -12.39 6.66
N LEU A 103 -1.83 -12.28 5.42
CA LEU A 103 -2.82 -13.17 4.84
C LEU A 103 -2.20 -14.45 4.27
N ASP A 104 -0.96 -14.34 3.78
CA ASP A 104 -0.27 -15.45 3.13
C ASP A 104 1.25 -15.25 3.17
N GLY A 105 1.98 -16.34 3.23
CA GLY A 105 3.44 -16.37 3.12
C GLY A 105 4.21 -15.89 4.38
N PRO A 106 5.51 -15.65 4.21
CA PRO A 106 6.30 -15.74 2.96
C PRO A 106 6.35 -17.16 2.37
N ARG A 107 6.26 -17.27 1.06
CA ARG A 107 6.38 -18.53 0.35
C ARG A 107 6.81 -18.32 -1.10
N ARG A 108 7.30 -19.38 -1.73
CA ARG A 108 7.53 -19.39 -3.18
C ARG A 108 6.25 -19.79 -3.89
N THR A 109 5.85 -18.95 -4.86
CA THR A 109 4.67 -19.22 -5.68
C THR A 109 4.97 -20.20 -6.81
N GLY A 110 3.92 -20.76 -7.43
CA GLY A 110 4.06 -21.69 -8.53
C GLY A 110 4.73 -21.09 -9.78
N ASP A 111 4.67 -19.78 -9.94
CA ASP A 111 5.32 -19.04 -11.03
C ASP A 111 6.70 -18.48 -10.65
N GLY A 112 7.23 -18.85 -9.51
CA GLY A 112 8.62 -18.59 -9.12
C GLY A 112 8.86 -17.33 -8.30
N TYR A 113 7.82 -16.58 -7.93
CA TYR A 113 7.97 -15.45 -7.02
C TYR A 113 8.16 -15.92 -5.59
N TYR A 114 8.94 -15.15 -4.82
CA TYR A 114 9.00 -15.30 -3.37
C TYR A 114 8.31 -14.11 -2.76
N GLU A 115 7.19 -14.33 -2.08
CA GLU A 115 6.33 -13.24 -1.65
C GLU A 115 5.52 -13.55 -0.40
N SER A 116 5.03 -12.49 0.23
CA SER A 116 3.96 -12.55 1.22
C SER A 116 2.85 -11.58 0.84
N VAL A 117 1.68 -11.77 1.43
CA VAL A 117 0.53 -10.88 1.27
C VAL A 117 0.16 -10.32 2.63
N VAL A 118 0.14 -9.00 2.72
CA VAL A 118 -0.21 -8.26 3.94
C VAL A 118 -1.31 -7.26 3.63
N LEU A 119 -1.91 -6.68 4.67
CA LEU A 119 -2.86 -5.58 4.52
C LEU A 119 -2.23 -4.29 5.04
N ASP A 120 -2.50 -3.18 4.35
CA ASP A 120 -2.24 -1.87 4.92
C ASP A 120 -3.28 -1.53 6.01
N PRO A 121 -3.15 -0.41 6.74
CA PRO A 121 -4.07 -0.09 7.84
C PRO A 121 -5.54 0.05 7.43
N GLU A 122 -5.82 0.27 6.15
CA GLU A 122 -7.20 0.41 5.67
C GLU A 122 -7.66 -0.80 4.85
N GLY A 123 -6.91 -1.90 4.91
CA GLY A 123 -7.32 -3.18 4.35
C GLY A 123 -6.98 -3.39 2.88
N ASN A 124 -6.14 -2.56 2.29
CA ASN A 124 -5.65 -2.79 0.94
C ASN A 124 -4.60 -3.90 0.93
N ARG A 125 -4.68 -4.79 -0.07
CA ARG A 125 -3.74 -5.91 -0.20
C ARG A 125 -2.42 -5.42 -0.77
N LEU A 126 -1.34 -5.85 -0.13
CA LEU A 126 0.03 -5.60 -0.58
C LEU A 126 0.73 -6.94 -0.74
N GLU A 127 1.37 -7.15 -1.90
CA GLU A 127 2.34 -8.22 -2.06
C GLU A 127 3.73 -7.67 -1.79
N LEU A 128 4.46 -8.32 -0.90
CA LEU A 128 5.87 -8.03 -0.67
C LEU A 128 6.66 -9.07 -1.44
N THR A 129 7.43 -8.65 -2.44
CA THR A 129 8.12 -9.56 -3.34
C THR A 129 9.63 -9.32 -3.36
N ALA A 130 10.39 -10.39 -3.56
CA ALA A 130 11.85 -10.33 -3.66
C ALA A 130 12.31 -9.75 -5.00
#